data_07d30af8c16976a443b47dc38a93ec0d
#
_entry.id   07d30af8c16976a443b47dc38a93ec0d
#
_cell.length_a   1.000
_cell.length_b   1.000
_cell.length_c   1.000
_cell.angle_alpha   90.00
_cell.angle_beta   90.00
_cell.angle_gamma   90.00
#
_symmetry.space_group_name_H-M   'P 1'
#
loop_
_entity.id
_entity.type
_entity.pdbx_description
1 polymer ?
#
loop_
_entity_poly.entity_id
_entity_poly.type
_entity_poly.pdbx_seq_one_letter_code
_entity_poly.pdbx_strand_id
1 'polypeptide(L)'
;QNIEAEQNVLGSILYDNESFDKIAESIKENHFYDPLHKKIFSSCSKLINRGQLASPITLKAFFSEDEINFSEIESNRNYLQNLIDGVGNFSAIKDYALEIKECFFRRELIRIGSEMIKDASDLKIEDISEKQIEQAESKLYGLAENGLLEQGPKNFEIVLTDTIKQIDATLKHDGNLSGLD
;
A
#
# COMPACT_ATOMS: atom_id res chain seq x y z
N GLN A 1 10.70 0.31 -5.44
CA GLN A 1 10.76 -0.31 -4.10
C GLN A 1 11.65 0.53 -3.20
N ASN A 2 11.29 0.69 -1.95
CA ASN A 2 12.06 1.43 -0.96
C ASN A 2 12.22 0.56 0.29
N ILE A 3 13.27 -0.27 0.29
CA ILE A 3 13.56 -1.21 1.40
C ILE A 3 13.91 -0.45 2.67
N GLU A 4 14.60 0.68 2.55
CA GLU A 4 14.96 1.51 3.69
C GLU A 4 13.73 2.07 4.42
N ALA A 5 12.71 2.51 3.69
CA ALA A 5 11.45 2.95 4.28
C ALA A 5 10.74 1.79 5.02
N GLU A 6 10.74 0.58 4.44
CA GLU A 6 10.19 -0.62 5.08
C GLU A 6 10.92 -0.96 6.39
N GLN A 7 12.25 -0.92 6.38
CA GLN A 7 13.08 -1.17 7.56
C GLN A 7 12.83 -0.12 8.66
N ASN A 8 12.74 1.16 8.30
CA ASN A 8 12.46 2.23 9.26
C ASN A 8 11.08 2.09 9.91
N VAL A 9 10.05 1.75 9.12
CA VAL A 9 8.69 1.50 9.66
C VAL A 9 8.71 0.32 10.63
N LEU A 10 9.28 -0.81 10.24
CA LEU A 10 9.33 -2.00 11.10
C LEU A 10 10.16 -1.78 12.35
N GLY A 11 11.33 -1.14 12.22
CA GLY A 11 12.18 -0.78 13.36
C GLY A 11 11.47 0.15 14.33
N SER A 12 10.71 1.14 13.82
CA SER A 12 9.92 2.06 14.64
C SER A 12 8.83 1.34 15.44
N ILE A 13 8.12 0.39 14.81
CA ILE A 13 7.08 -0.43 15.48
C ILE A 13 7.72 -1.30 16.57
N LEU A 14 8.86 -1.93 16.28
CA LEU A 14 9.55 -2.82 17.23
C LEU A 14 10.16 -2.06 18.40
N TYR A 15 10.56 -0.80 18.21
CA TYR A 15 11.06 0.07 19.24
C TYR A 15 9.96 0.60 20.16
N ASP A 16 8.86 1.05 19.56
CA ASP A 16 7.68 1.59 20.22
C ASP A 16 6.41 1.14 19.50
N ASN A 17 5.64 0.24 20.12
CA ASN A 17 4.44 -0.33 19.53
C ASN A 17 3.32 0.71 19.30
N GLU A 18 3.29 1.84 20.03
CA GLU A 18 2.35 2.94 19.78
C GLU A 18 2.57 3.57 18.38
N SER A 19 3.75 3.40 17.81
CA SER A 19 4.05 3.79 16.45
C SER A 19 3.20 3.06 15.42
N PHE A 20 2.73 1.85 15.71
CA PHE A 20 1.82 1.10 14.85
C PHE A 20 0.48 1.82 14.67
N ASP A 21 -0.09 2.37 15.72
CA ASP A 21 -1.39 3.06 15.67
C ASP A 21 -1.37 4.27 14.73
N LYS A 22 -0.20 4.91 14.58
CA LYS A 22 -0.02 6.08 13.70
C LYS A 22 -0.16 5.75 12.21
N ILE A 23 -0.02 4.47 11.83
CA ILE A 23 0.04 4.02 10.44
C ILE A 23 -0.88 2.83 10.13
N ALA A 24 -1.53 2.24 11.14
CA ALA A 24 -2.35 1.03 11.01
C ALA A 24 -3.49 1.17 9.97
N GLU A 25 -4.03 2.38 9.82
CA GLU A 25 -5.05 2.69 8.81
C GLU A 25 -4.47 3.01 7.43
N SER A 26 -3.17 3.33 7.36
CA SER A 26 -2.53 3.83 6.13
C SER A 26 -1.86 2.74 5.31
N ILE A 27 -1.32 1.71 5.98
CA ILE A 27 -0.59 0.62 5.30
C ILE A 27 -1.01 -0.77 5.83
N LYS A 28 -0.86 -1.75 4.94
CA LYS A 28 -1.15 -3.17 5.20
C LYS A 28 0.07 -4.01 4.83
N GLU A 29 0.08 -5.27 5.26
CA GLU A 29 1.19 -6.21 4.99
C GLU A 29 1.49 -6.37 3.49
N ASN A 30 0.47 -6.34 2.62
CA ASN A 30 0.66 -6.48 1.18
C ASN A 30 1.34 -5.28 0.51
N HIS A 31 1.40 -4.12 1.19
CA HIS A 31 2.09 -2.93 0.68
C HIS A 31 3.61 -3.08 0.71
N PHE A 32 4.15 -3.88 1.61
CA PHE A 32 5.58 -4.17 1.66
C PHE A 32 6.03 -4.94 0.43
N TYR A 33 7.24 -4.69 -0.02
CA TYR A 33 7.83 -5.40 -1.14
C TYR A 33 8.52 -6.69 -0.68
N ASP A 34 9.33 -6.59 0.38
CA ASP A 34 10.10 -7.72 0.90
C ASP A 34 9.18 -8.72 1.62
N PRO A 35 9.23 -10.02 1.27
CA PRO A 35 8.40 -11.05 1.89
C PRO A 35 8.63 -11.20 3.40
N LEU A 36 9.89 -11.00 3.87
CA LEU A 36 10.21 -11.03 5.29
C LEU A 36 9.58 -9.84 6.01
N HIS A 37 9.64 -8.64 5.42
CA HIS A 37 9.01 -7.44 5.96
C HIS A 37 7.49 -7.58 6.05
N LYS A 38 6.83 -8.15 5.04
CA LYS A 38 5.40 -8.51 5.10
C LYS A 38 5.08 -9.36 6.31
N LYS A 39 5.87 -10.42 6.51
CA LYS A 39 5.69 -11.37 7.62
C LYS A 39 5.94 -10.71 8.97
N ILE A 40 6.97 -9.85 9.09
CA ILE A 40 7.25 -9.09 10.32
C ILE A 40 6.08 -8.14 10.63
N PHE A 41 5.63 -7.33 9.66
CA PHE A 41 4.51 -6.41 9.85
C PHE A 41 3.23 -7.13 10.27
N SER A 42 2.86 -8.22 9.57
CA SER A 42 1.70 -9.05 9.90
C SER A 42 1.78 -9.62 11.32
N SER A 43 2.96 -10.08 11.74
CA SER A 43 3.19 -10.62 13.08
C SER A 43 3.11 -9.55 14.16
N CYS A 44 3.68 -8.35 13.92
CA CYS A 44 3.53 -7.19 14.80
C CYS A 44 2.05 -6.82 14.95
N SER A 45 1.33 -6.67 13.84
CA SER A 45 -0.08 -6.34 13.83
C SER A 45 -0.92 -7.34 14.65
N LYS A 46 -0.67 -8.65 14.49
CA LYS A 46 -1.36 -9.71 15.24
C LYS A 46 -1.12 -9.63 16.75
N LEU A 47 0.11 -9.35 17.17
CA LEU A 47 0.46 -9.22 18.59
C LEU A 47 -0.17 -7.96 19.19
N ILE A 48 0.04 -6.81 18.55
CA ILE A 48 -0.45 -5.50 19.03
C ILE A 48 -1.98 -5.50 19.14
N ASN A 49 -2.69 -5.99 18.12
CA ASN A 49 -4.16 -6.09 18.13
C ASN A 49 -4.70 -7.04 19.21
N ARG A 50 -3.88 -7.92 19.77
CA ARG A 50 -4.21 -8.77 20.93
C ARG A 50 -3.78 -8.16 22.27
N GLY A 51 -3.29 -6.92 22.26
CA GLY A 51 -2.75 -6.27 23.45
C GLY A 51 -1.43 -6.88 23.93
N GLN A 52 -0.70 -7.56 23.05
CA GLN A 52 0.58 -8.19 23.36
C GLN A 52 1.73 -7.34 22.78
N LEU A 53 2.85 -7.34 23.48
CA LEU A 53 4.05 -6.60 23.04
C LEU A 53 4.66 -7.26 21.79
N ALA A 54 4.80 -6.49 20.72
CA ALA A 54 5.60 -6.87 19.57
C ALA A 54 7.06 -6.44 19.82
N SER A 55 7.95 -7.38 19.98
CA SER A 55 9.38 -7.18 20.22
C SER A 55 10.21 -8.25 19.52
N PRO A 56 11.51 -8.07 19.33
CA PRO A 56 12.37 -9.12 18.77
C PRO A 56 12.26 -10.46 19.49
N ILE A 57 11.97 -10.45 20.79
CA ILE A 57 11.83 -11.68 21.59
C ILE A 57 10.50 -12.37 21.29
N THR A 58 9.40 -11.64 21.31
CA THR A 58 8.05 -12.21 21.09
C THR A 58 7.85 -12.64 19.64
N LEU A 59 8.48 -11.96 18.69
CA LEU A 59 8.38 -12.31 17.28
C LEU A 59 9.16 -13.58 16.92
N LYS A 60 10.17 -13.97 17.67
CA LYS A 60 10.94 -15.21 17.40
C LYS A 60 10.05 -16.44 17.20
N ALA A 61 8.93 -16.53 17.92
CA ALA A 61 8.00 -17.63 17.81
C ALA A 61 7.30 -17.76 16.43
N PHE A 62 7.33 -16.72 15.60
CA PHE A 62 6.69 -16.64 14.29
C PHE A 62 7.65 -16.95 13.14
N PHE A 63 8.94 -17.10 13.41
CA PHE A 63 9.99 -17.23 12.41
C PHE A 63 10.88 -18.44 12.70
N SER A 64 11.37 -19.09 11.64
CA SER A 64 12.47 -20.04 11.75
C SER A 64 13.79 -19.29 11.99
N GLU A 65 14.77 -19.98 12.56
CA GLU A 65 16.10 -19.39 12.78
C GLU A 65 16.73 -18.90 11.46
N ASP A 66 16.54 -19.62 10.38
CA ASP A 66 17.05 -19.26 9.05
C ASP A 66 16.41 -17.98 8.47
N GLU A 67 15.15 -17.71 8.81
CA GLU A 67 14.45 -16.50 8.36
C GLU A 67 14.92 -15.24 9.08
N ILE A 68 15.38 -15.34 10.31
CA ILE A 68 15.76 -14.20 11.15
C ILE A 68 17.27 -13.99 11.19
N ASN A 69 18.04 -15.06 11.00
CA ASN A 69 19.50 -15.06 11.03
C ASN A 69 20.10 -14.70 9.65
N PHE A 70 19.44 -13.84 8.88
CA PHE A 70 20.04 -13.21 7.71
C PHE A 70 21.17 -12.24 8.13
N SER A 71 22.10 -12.73 8.89
CA SER A 71 23.33 -12.06 9.11
C SER A 71 24.41 -12.71 8.26
N GLU A 72 24.60 -12.22 7.09
CA GLU A 72 25.95 -12.20 6.59
C GLU A 72 26.78 -11.36 7.55
N ILE A 73 27.64 -12.06 8.31
CA ILE A 73 28.95 -11.57 8.73
C ILE A 73 28.96 -10.43 9.78
N GLU A 74 29.55 -10.75 10.91
CA GLU A 74 30.25 -9.89 11.90
C GLU A 74 29.51 -9.40 13.15
N SER A 75 28.23 -9.51 13.28
CA SER A 75 27.65 -9.30 14.61
C SER A 75 26.54 -10.31 14.90
N ASN A 76 26.63 -11.00 16.03
CA ASN A 76 25.62 -11.92 16.60
C ASN A 76 24.25 -11.26 16.86
N ARG A 77 23.87 -10.24 16.07
CA ARG A 77 22.63 -9.50 16.23
C ARG A 77 21.60 -10.05 15.25
N ASN A 78 20.46 -10.43 15.80
CA ASN A 78 19.28 -10.82 15.07
C ASN A 78 18.81 -9.66 14.16
N TYR A 79 18.34 -9.98 12.94
CA TYR A 79 17.80 -9.00 11.97
C TYR A 79 16.77 -8.03 12.59
N LEU A 80 15.89 -8.52 13.46
CA LEU A 80 14.90 -7.68 14.15
C LEU A 80 15.54 -6.62 15.05
N GLN A 81 16.68 -6.93 15.66
CA GLN A 81 17.43 -5.93 16.44
C GLN A 81 18.10 -4.91 15.52
N ASN A 82 18.63 -5.36 14.38
CA ASN A 82 19.22 -4.44 13.39
C ASN A 82 18.19 -3.46 12.84
N LEU A 83 16.91 -3.87 12.67
CA LEU A 83 15.84 -2.96 12.29
C LEU A 83 15.64 -1.83 13.29
N ILE A 84 15.67 -2.13 14.60
CA ILE A 84 15.54 -1.13 15.67
C ILE A 84 16.76 -0.19 15.67
N ASP A 85 17.94 -0.75 15.63
CA ASP A 85 19.21 0.01 15.69
C ASP A 85 19.40 0.90 14.44
N GLY A 86 18.80 0.51 13.31
CA GLY A 86 18.87 1.21 12.02
C GLY A 86 17.89 2.35 11.84
N VAL A 87 16.97 2.59 12.78
CA VAL A 87 15.98 3.68 12.63
C VAL A 87 16.65 5.04 12.68
N GLY A 88 16.59 5.76 11.58
CA GLY A 88 17.18 7.11 11.48
C GLY A 88 16.30 8.20 12.10
N ASN A 89 14.97 8.10 11.94
CA ASN A 89 14.03 9.10 12.43
C ASN A 89 12.65 8.51 12.75
N PHE A 90 12.36 8.33 14.03
CA PHE A 90 11.09 7.80 14.52
C PHE A 90 9.87 8.71 14.22
N SER A 91 10.08 10.02 14.07
CA SER A 91 8.98 10.95 13.79
C SER A 91 8.48 10.88 12.34
N ALA A 92 9.30 10.36 11.43
CA ALA A 92 8.99 10.26 9.99
C ALA A 92 8.21 8.99 9.61
N ILE A 93 7.71 8.21 10.57
CA ILE A 93 7.06 6.92 10.29
C ILE A 93 5.87 7.05 9.33
N LYS A 94 5.10 8.14 9.40
CA LYS A 94 3.98 8.41 8.49
C LYS A 94 4.45 8.65 7.06
N ASP A 95 5.55 9.37 6.89
CA ASP A 95 6.12 9.66 5.57
C ASP A 95 6.67 8.38 4.94
N TYR A 96 7.36 7.54 5.72
CA TYR A 96 7.80 6.22 5.26
C TYR A 96 6.64 5.30 4.91
N ALA A 97 5.56 5.32 5.69
CA ALA A 97 4.36 4.53 5.39
C ALA A 97 3.71 4.97 4.07
N LEU A 98 3.63 6.29 3.81
CA LEU A 98 3.15 6.81 2.52
C LEU A 98 4.04 6.39 1.36
N GLU A 99 5.36 6.44 1.52
CA GLU A 99 6.32 6.01 0.49
C GLU A 99 6.17 4.51 0.17
N ILE A 100 5.99 3.66 1.18
CA ILE A 100 5.72 2.23 0.99
C ILE A 100 4.44 2.03 0.18
N LYS A 101 3.39 2.75 0.52
CA LYS A 101 2.08 2.71 -0.16
C LYS A 101 2.20 3.16 -1.62
N GLU A 102 2.87 4.27 -1.89
CA GLU A 102 3.14 4.76 -3.23
C GLU A 102 3.93 3.74 -4.08
N CYS A 103 4.95 3.14 -3.49
CA CYS A 103 5.72 2.08 -4.13
C CYS A 103 4.85 0.85 -4.45
N PHE A 104 3.89 0.52 -3.59
CA PHE A 104 2.93 -0.57 -3.84
C PHE A 104 2.04 -0.25 -5.03
N PHE A 105 1.39 0.93 -5.07
CA PHE A 105 0.51 1.30 -6.19
C PHE A 105 1.26 1.33 -7.52
N ARG A 106 2.49 1.83 -7.55
CA ARG A 106 3.32 1.79 -8.76
C ARG A 106 3.60 0.35 -9.23
N ARG A 107 3.87 -0.59 -8.31
CA ARG A 107 4.03 -2.01 -8.64
C ARG A 107 2.76 -2.61 -9.21
N GLU A 108 1.62 -2.32 -8.60
CA GLU A 108 0.33 -2.82 -9.08
C GLU A 108 -0.04 -2.26 -10.46
N LEU A 109 0.22 -0.98 -10.74
CA LEU A 109 0.04 -0.40 -12.06
C LEU A 109 0.93 -1.07 -13.12
N ILE A 110 2.21 -1.33 -12.78
CA ILE A 110 3.12 -2.04 -13.69
C ILE A 110 2.63 -3.47 -13.92
N ARG A 111 2.15 -4.17 -12.90
CA ARG A 111 1.60 -5.53 -13.00
C ARG A 111 0.38 -5.55 -13.91
N ILE A 112 -0.59 -4.66 -13.69
CA ILE A 112 -1.80 -4.55 -14.52
C ILE A 112 -1.43 -4.24 -15.97
N GLY A 113 -0.54 -3.27 -16.20
CA GLY A 113 -0.08 -2.93 -17.55
C GLY A 113 0.61 -4.09 -18.25
N SER A 114 1.44 -4.86 -17.54
CA SER A 114 2.11 -6.04 -18.08
C SER A 114 1.11 -7.16 -18.42
N GLU A 115 0.09 -7.37 -17.60
CA GLU A 115 -0.99 -8.30 -17.88
C GLU A 115 -1.79 -7.87 -19.10
N MET A 116 -2.15 -6.59 -19.22
CA MET A 116 -2.85 -6.04 -20.39
C MET A 116 -2.07 -6.26 -21.68
N ILE A 117 -0.75 -6.02 -21.67
CA ILE A 117 0.11 -6.25 -22.83
C ILE A 117 0.12 -7.74 -23.19
N LYS A 118 0.26 -8.62 -22.20
CA LYS A 118 0.27 -10.07 -22.41
C LYS A 118 -1.05 -10.55 -22.99
N ASP A 119 -2.18 -10.15 -22.41
CA ASP A 119 -3.52 -10.56 -22.82
C ASP A 119 -3.83 -10.08 -24.25
N ALA A 120 -3.45 -8.84 -24.59
CA ALA A 120 -3.61 -8.29 -25.94
C ALA A 120 -2.71 -8.95 -27.00
N SER A 121 -1.57 -9.51 -26.58
CA SER A 121 -0.62 -10.19 -27.46
C SER A 121 -0.95 -11.66 -27.68
N ASP A 122 -1.80 -12.25 -26.85
CA ASP A 122 -2.23 -13.65 -26.98
C ASP A 122 -3.38 -13.73 -28.01
N LEU A 123 -3.06 -14.20 -29.21
CA LEU A 123 -3.96 -14.31 -30.37
C LEU A 123 -4.96 -15.47 -30.27
N LYS A 124 -5.27 -15.97 -29.10
CA LYS A 124 -6.34 -16.95 -28.92
C LYS A 124 -7.70 -16.33 -29.26
N ILE A 125 -8.28 -16.85 -30.29
CA ILE A 125 -9.45 -16.33 -31.06
C ILE A 125 -10.75 -16.21 -30.23
N GLU A 126 -10.76 -16.70 -28.98
CA GLU A 126 -11.97 -16.72 -28.14
C GLU A 126 -12.12 -15.49 -27.23
N ASP A 127 -11.07 -14.67 -27.07
CA ASP A 127 -11.14 -13.47 -26.25
C ASP A 127 -11.43 -12.23 -27.10
N ILE A 128 -12.69 -11.82 -27.05
CA ILE A 128 -13.17 -10.60 -27.69
C ILE A 128 -12.48 -9.40 -27.03
N SER A 129 -11.93 -8.48 -27.83
CA SER A 129 -11.23 -7.27 -27.36
C SER A 129 -12.03 -6.47 -26.32
N GLU A 130 -13.36 -6.47 -26.44
CA GLU A 130 -14.30 -5.84 -25.52
C GLU A 130 -14.18 -6.41 -24.10
N LYS A 131 -14.10 -7.74 -23.97
CA LYS A 131 -13.91 -8.42 -22.68
C LYS A 131 -12.56 -8.11 -22.04
N GLN A 132 -11.49 -7.96 -22.85
CA GLN A 132 -10.17 -7.55 -22.34
C GLN A 132 -10.19 -6.13 -21.80
N ILE A 133 -10.91 -5.22 -22.47
CA ILE A 133 -11.11 -3.84 -22.00
C ILE A 133 -11.87 -3.83 -20.66
N GLU A 134 -12.99 -4.54 -20.56
CA GLU A 134 -13.75 -4.64 -19.30
C GLU A 134 -12.92 -5.18 -18.14
N GLN A 135 -12.07 -6.18 -18.40
CA GLN A 135 -11.17 -6.73 -17.39
C GLN A 135 -10.12 -5.71 -16.95
N ALA A 136 -9.55 -4.95 -17.87
CA ALA A 136 -8.59 -3.90 -17.58
C ALA A 136 -9.23 -2.78 -16.75
N GLU A 137 -10.41 -2.31 -17.13
CA GLU A 137 -11.18 -1.31 -16.36
C GLU A 137 -11.48 -1.79 -14.94
N SER A 138 -11.94 -3.04 -14.80
CA SER A 138 -12.24 -3.63 -13.47
C SER A 138 -11.01 -3.68 -12.58
N LYS A 139 -9.84 -4.06 -13.10
CA LYS A 139 -8.58 -4.12 -12.34
C LYS A 139 -8.12 -2.72 -11.90
N LEU A 140 -8.18 -1.74 -12.80
CA LEU A 140 -7.82 -0.35 -12.51
C LEU A 140 -8.78 0.28 -11.51
N TYR A 141 -10.07 0.05 -11.67
CA TYR A 141 -11.09 0.53 -10.74
C TYR A 141 -10.89 -0.05 -9.34
N GLY A 142 -10.67 -1.37 -9.23
CA GLY A 142 -10.40 -2.03 -7.96
C GLY A 142 -9.14 -1.49 -7.27
N LEU A 143 -8.10 -1.16 -8.04
CA LEU A 143 -6.90 -0.53 -7.49
C LEU A 143 -7.17 0.89 -6.99
N ALA A 144 -7.93 1.69 -7.74
CA ALA A 144 -8.31 3.04 -7.37
C ALA A 144 -9.22 3.06 -6.12
N GLU A 145 -10.20 2.16 -6.06
CA GLU A 145 -11.11 2.03 -4.92
C GLU A 145 -10.35 1.68 -3.64
N ASN A 146 -9.45 0.71 -3.69
CA ASN A 146 -8.59 0.37 -2.54
C ASN A 146 -7.72 1.56 -2.11
N GLY A 147 -7.22 2.36 -3.05
CA GLY A 147 -6.46 3.57 -2.76
C GLY A 147 -7.30 4.68 -2.14
N LEU A 148 -8.53 4.85 -2.57
CA LEU A 148 -9.45 5.90 -2.11
C LEU A 148 -10.10 5.57 -0.76
N LEU A 149 -10.52 4.32 -0.53
CA LEU A 149 -11.12 3.87 0.73
C LEU A 149 -10.17 4.04 1.92
N GLU A 150 -8.86 3.92 1.68
CA GLU A 150 -7.85 4.12 2.72
C GLU A 150 -7.55 5.61 3.02
N GLN A 151 -8.02 6.55 2.18
CA GLN A 151 -7.89 7.99 2.44
C GLN A 151 -9.02 8.58 3.31
N GLY A 152 -10.00 7.75 3.69
CA GLY A 152 -11.10 8.13 4.56
C GLY A 152 -12.21 8.96 3.88
N PRO A 153 -13.35 9.17 4.57
CA PRO A 153 -14.56 9.78 3.99
C PRO A 153 -14.39 11.24 3.52
N LYS A 154 -13.31 11.93 3.94
CA LYS A 154 -13.06 13.34 3.55
C LYS A 154 -12.76 13.50 2.06
N ASN A 155 -12.15 12.52 1.40
CA ASN A 155 -11.87 12.63 -0.04
C ASN A 155 -13.10 12.33 -0.91
N PHE A 156 -14.01 11.49 -0.43
CA PHE A 156 -15.27 11.24 -1.15
C PHE A 156 -16.12 12.50 -1.21
N GLU A 157 -16.17 13.26 -0.11
CA GLU A 157 -16.91 14.53 -0.05
C GLU A 157 -16.31 15.60 -1.00
N ILE A 158 -14.97 15.66 -1.10
CA ILE A 158 -14.27 16.57 -2.02
C ILE A 158 -14.53 16.17 -3.47
N VAL A 159 -14.38 14.88 -3.81
CA VAL A 159 -14.62 14.37 -5.18
C VAL A 159 -16.09 14.56 -5.57
N LEU A 160 -17.03 14.28 -4.65
CA LEU A 160 -18.46 14.50 -4.90
C LEU A 160 -18.77 16.00 -5.15
N THR A 161 -18.18 16.88 -4.33
CA THR A 161 -18.35 18.33 -4.46
C THR A 161 -17.78 18.84 -5.77
N ASP A 162 -16.62 18.38 -6.20
CA ASP A 162 -16.01 18.78 -7.48
C ASP A 162 -16.77 18.21 -8.67
N THR A 163 -17.29 16.99 -8.58
CA THR A 163 -18.15 16.39 -9.61
C THR A 163 -19.46 17.18 -9.75
N ILE A 164 -20.11 17.53 -8.64
CA ILE A 164 -21.33 18.35 -8.65
C ILE A 164 -21.06 19.73 -9.25
N LYS A 165 -19.93 20.37 -8.93
CA LYS A 165 -19.55 21.66 -9.53
C LYS A 165 -19.30 21.55 -11.02
N GLN A 166 -18.69 20.47 -11.51
CA GLN A 166 -18.50 20.23 -12.94
C GLN A 166 -19.83 20.01 -13.67
N ILE A 167 -20.75 19.26 -13.09
CA ILE A 167 -22.10 19.06 -13.65
C ILE A 167 -22.87 20.38 -13.70
N ASP A 168 -22.83 21.17 -12.63
CA ASP A 168 -23.50 22.49 -12.56
C ASP A 168 -22.90 23.51 -13.58
N ALA A 169 -21.59 23.45 -13.80
CA ALA A 169 -20.91 24.24 -14.82
C ALA A 169 -21.32 23.84 -16.25
N THR A 170 -21.46 22.52 -16.50
CA THR A 170 -21.89 21.98 -17.80
C THR A 170 -23.34 22.35 -18.08
N LEU A 171 -24.24 22.21 -17.11
CA LEU A 171 -25.66 22.59 -17.24
C LEU A 171 -25.86 24.09 -17.47
N LYS A 172 -25.01 24.93 -16.86
CA LYS A 172 -25.04 26.39 -17.11
C LYS A 172 -24.52 26.77 -18.50
N HIS A 173 -23.64 25.95 -19.07
CA HIS A 173 -23.11 26.18 -20.43
C HIS A 173 -24.13 25.77 -21.50
N ASP A 174 -24.87 24.68 -21.28
CA ASP A 174 -25.93 24.22 -22.20
C ASP A 174 -27.21 25.06 -22.11
N GLY A 175 -27.44 25.73 -20.98
CA GLY A 175 -28.59 26.63 -20.80
C GLY A 175 -28.52 27.97 -21.58
N ASN A 176 -27.37 28.26 -22.20
CA ASN A 176 -27.15 29.53 -22.93
C ASN A 176 -27.29 29.41 -24.47
N LEU A 177 -27.76 28.25 -24.97
CA LEU A 177 -27.94 27.98 -26.40
C LEU A 177 -29.40 28.00 -26.85
N SER A 178 -30.34 28.42 -26.03
CA SER A 178 -31.74 28.60 -26.42
C SER A 178 -32.11 30.12 -26.46
N GLY A 179 -31.42 30.85 -27.30
CA GLY A 179 -31.75 32.20 -27.69
C GLY A 179 -31.77 32.26 -29.22
N LEU A 180 -32.86 31.79 -29.84
CA LEU A 180 -33.19 32.05 -31.23
C LEU A 180 -34.58 32.66 -31.23
N ASP A 181 -34.62 33.94 -31.62
CA ASP A 181 -35.76 34.67 -32.13
C ASP A 181 -36.33 33.99 -33.38
#